data_4daf3712aeae59f0fbc046a5876647ee
#
_entry.id   4daf3712aeae59f0fbc046a5876647ee
#
_cell.length_a   1.000
_cell.length_b   1.000
_cell.length_c   1.000
_cell.angle_alpha   90.00
_cell.angle_beta   90.00
_cell.angle_gamma   90.00
#
_symmetry.space_group_name_H-M   'P 1'
#
loop_
_entity.id
_entity.type
_entity.pdbx_description
1 polymer ?
#
loop_
_entity_poly.entity_id
_entity_poly.type
_entity_poly.pdbx_seq_one_letter_code
_entity_poly.pdbx_strand_id
1 'polypeptide(L)'
;MQTPRAASSSCRRYAADHKITDLLYLCHAHLQYGVSCWDLWRRIADRYREIRDGCCLTLPIEAELDAIYAAMRRDTPQDWIVSRGEYLSARLMADLLGFEFVDAKDWLLFDAAGRIRQAASYAALGSLADGRKIVTPGFYGALPDGAVHTLPRGGSDVTGALAAAALHADLYENWTDVAGVLAADPRLIQNPAPVGQLRYEELQTLSRVGMQILHEDAVAPVRQAQIPLRICNTHDPENPGTLVRPQMEPGEGQICFAGRRQLAMLRLTCPQEPDAEAKLAAILTQARLSPFSMQSVCGELTALLPMKSGSERLHRLQEQAAQALRPQACTLRENLSVLAALCRSTAAVPELLRAVETSGAPVHLLQKCGACALLLVNDSQYEQSLRAAYAASRNLHD
;
A
#
# COMPACT_ATOMS: atom_id res chain seq x y z
N MET A 1 18.71 -26.03 -12.01
CA MET A 1 17.32 -25.75 -12.47
C MET A 1 16.96 -24.40 -11.91
N GLN A 2 16.89 -23.36 -12.75
CA GLN A 2 16.49 -22.03 -12.29
C GLN A 2 14.97 -22.03 -12.19
N THR A 3 14.44 -21.83 -10.98
CA THR A 3 13.02 -21.65 -10.70
C THR A 3 12.45 -20.44 -11.45
N PRO A 4 11.22 -20.49 -11.98
CA PRO A 4 10.64 -19.38 -12.70
C PRO A 4 10.40 -18.20 -11.73
N ARG A 5 11.04 -17.07 -12.00
CA ARG A 5 10.80 -15.81 -11.30
C ARG A 5 9.58 -15.13 -11.93
N ALA A 6 8.53 -14.92 -11.13
CA ALA A 6 7.42 -14.06 -11.53
C ALA A 6 7.86 -12.59 -11.36
N ALA A 7 7.99 -11.86 -12.46
CA ALA A 7 8.30 -10.44 -12.43
C ALA A 7 7.02 -9.62 -12.60
N SER A 8 6.67 -8.83 -11.59
CA SER A 8 5.68 -7.77 -11.69
C SER A 8 6.43 -6.46 -11.94
N SER A 9 6.41 -5.96 -13.17
CA SER A 9 6.97 -4.65 -13.49
C SER A 9 5.87 -3.63 -13.68
N SER A 10 5.71 -2.72 -12.71
CA SER A 10 5.06 -1.45 -12.99
C SER A 10 6.01 -0.62 -13.85
N CYS A 11 5.80 -0.58 -15.15
CA CYS A 11 6.52 0.29 -16.06
C CYS A 11 6.19 1.77 -15.73
N ARG A 12 6.77 2.27 -14.66
CA ARG A 12 6.70 3.68 -14.26
C ARG A 12 8.01 4.33 -14.62
N ARG A 13 8.13 4.88 -15.82
CA ARG A 13 8.94 6.09 -16.02
C ARG A 13 8.98 6.58 -17.46
N TYR A 14 8.42 7.75 -17.66
CA TYR A 14 9.17 8.92 -18.13
C TYR A 14 8.56 10.14 -17.45
N ALA A 15 9.35 10.80 -16.61
CA ALA A 15 8.98 12.01 -15.91
C ALA A 15 8.83 13.17 -16.89
N ALA A 16 7.67 13.73 -16.95
CA ALA A 16 7.27 15.11 -17.23
C ALA A 16 5.81 15.22 -17.64
N ASP A 17 5.14 14.16 -18.10
CA ASP A 17 3.73 14.22 -18.52
C ASP A 17 2.92 13.12 -17.84
N HIS A 18 1.65 13.41 -17.58
CA HIS A 18 0.65 12.59 -16.88
C HIS A 18 0.87 11.07 -17.00
N LYS A 19 0.66 10.34 -15.91
CA LYS A 19 0.70 8.86 -15.93
C LYS A 19 -0.27 8.31 -16.97
N ILE A 20 0.08 7.22 -17.63
CA ILE A 20 -0.78 6.58 -18.64
C ILE A 20 -2.19 6.32 -18.08
N THR A 21 -2.28 5.83 -16.86
CA THR A 21 -3.56 5.58 -16.19
C THR A 21 -4.39 6.85 -16.06
N ASP A 22 -3.78 7.99 -15.72
CA ASP A 22 -4.48 9.29 -15.61
C ASP A 22 -4.99 9.74 -16.99
N LEU A 23 -4.19 9.56 -18.05
CA LEU A 23 -4.61 9.85 -19.43
C LEU A 23 -5.79 8.96 -19.88
N LEU A 24 -5.81 7.69 -19.47
CA LEU A 24 -6.91 6.76 -19.78
C LEU A 24 -8.20 7.15 -19.03
N TYR A 25 -8.10 7.59 -17.77
CA TYR A 25 -9.25 8.18 -17.05
C TYR A 25 -9.78 9.42 -17.77
N LEU A 26 -8.90 10.30 -18.28
CA LEU A 26 -9.31 11.46 -19.08
C LEU A 26 -9.94 11.05 -20.40
N CYS A 27 -9.43 10.02 -21.09
CA CYS A 27 -10.06 9.47 -22.30
C CYS A 27 -11.50 9.04 -22.01
N HIS A 28 -11.73 8.27 -20.93
CA HIS A 28 -13.07 7.88 -20.52
C HIS A 28 -13.97 9.11 -20.24
N ALA A 29 -13.47 10.09 -19.49
CA ALA A 29 -14.23 11.31 -19.19
C ALA A 29 -14.62 12.06 -20.49
N HIS A 30 -13.69 12.22 -21.45
CA HIS A 30 -13.98 12.85 -22.75
C HIS A 30 -15.11 12.11 -23.48
N LEU A 31 -15.05 10.77 -23.54
CA LEU A 31 -16.07 9.96 -24.21
C LEU A 31 -17.46 10.11 -23.55
N GLN A 32 -17.54 10.19 -22.23
CA GLN A 32 -18.81 10.40 -21.51
C GLN A 32 -19.45 11.74 -21.88
N TYR A 33 -18.65 12.78 -22.11
CA TYR A 33 -19.15 14.10 -22.54
C TYR A 33 -19.25 14.26 -24.06
N GLY A 34 -19.04 13.19 -24.84
CA GLY A 34 -19.12 13.25 -26.30
C GLY A 34 -17.97 14.04 -26.94
N VAL A 35 -16.86 14.22 -26.23
CA VAL A 35 -15.65 14.87 -26.71
C VAL A 35 -14.68 13.82 -27.24
N SER A 36 -14.00 14.12 -28.36
CA SER A 36 -12.95 13.24 -28.89
C SER A 36 -11.81 13.07 -27.88
N CYS A 37 -11.39 11.84 -27.65
CA CYS A 37 -10.22 11.53 -26.85
C CYS A 37 -8.97 11.25 -27.71
N TRP A 38 -9.03 11.50 -29.03
CA TRP A 38 -7.96 11.16 -29.98
C TRP A 38 -6.59 11.72 -29.58
N ASP A 39 -6.49 12.99 -29.19
CA ASP A 39 -5.21 13.59 -28.84
C ASP A 39 -4.59 12.98 -27.57
N LEU A 40 -5.42 12.61 -26.59
CA LEU A 40 -4.99 11.89 -25.39
C LEU A 40 -4.52 10.48 -25.75
N TRP A 41 -5.32 9.75 -26.57
CA TRP A 41 -4.99 8.42 -27.02
C TRP A 41 -3.71 8.39 -27.85
N ARG A 42 -3.53 9.33 -28.78
CA ARG A 42 -2.31 9.45 -29.59
C ARG A 42 -1.06 9.57 -28.69
N ARG A 43 -1.10 10.40 -27.66
CA ARG A 43 0.00 10.52 -26.68
C ARG A 43 0.28 9.22 -25.97
N ILE A 44 -0.75 8.46 -25.61
CA ILE A 44 -0.62 7.13 -25.01
C ILE A 44 0.04 6.18 -26.00
N ALA A 45 -0.49 6.10 -27.21
CA ALA A 45 0.00 5.22 -28.28
C ALA A 45 1.47 5.52 -28.63
N ASP A 46 1.81 6.81 -28.80
CA ASP A 46 3.17 7.24 -29.10
C ASP A 46 4.17 6.78 -28.04
N ARG A 47 3.79 6.83 -26.76
CA ARG A 47 4.66 6.34 -25.66
C ARG A 47 4.92 4.83 -25.75
N TYR A 48 3.93 4.02 -26.12
CA TYR A 48 4.14 2.57 -26.33
C TYR A 48 4.98 2.27 -27.56
N ARG A 49 4.84 3.08 -28.63
CA ARG A 49 5.71 3.02 -29.82
C ARG A 49 7.16 3.34 -29.48
N GLU A 50 7.39 4.42 -28.72
CA GLU A 50 8.72 4.81 -28.24
C GLU A 50 9.39 3.70 -27.41
N ILE A 51 8.63 3.04 -26.52
CA ILE A 51 9.15 1.90 -25.73
C ILE A 51 9.49 0.72 -26.65
N ARG A 52 8.60 0.35 -27.57
CA ARG A 52 8.84 -0.74 -28.55
C ARG A 52 10.11 -0.46 -29.34
N ASP A 53 10.21 0.73 -29.93
CA ASP A 53 11.32 1.11 -30.81
C ASP A 53 12.62 1.25 -30.02
N GLY A 54 12.58 1.88 -28.84
CA GLY A 54 13.73 2.05 -27.96
C GLY A 54 14.28 0.74 -27.41
N CYS A 55 13.44 -0.28 -27.24
CA CYS A 55 13.84 -1.63 -26.83
C CYS A 55 14.03 -2.59 -28.02
N CYS A 56 13.91 -2.12 -29.27
CA CYS A 56 14.03 -2.93 -30.49
C CYS A 56 13.08 -4.14 -30.48
N LEU A 57 11.84 -3.98 -29.98
CA LEU A 57 10.87 -5.06 -29.88
C LEU A 57 10.22 -5.34 -31.24
N THR A 58 9.79 -6.59 -31.42
CA THR A 58 9.20 -7.07 -32.69
C THR A 58 7.68 -7.11 -32.65
N LEU A 59 7.05 -6.87 -31.51
CA LEU A 59 5.60 -6.89 -31.33
C LEU A 59 4.90 -5.93 -32.31
N PRO A 60 3.96 -6.40 -33.15
CA PRO A 60 3.18 -5.55 -34.04
C PRO A 60 2.08 -4.80 -33.26
N ILE A 61 2.49 -3.88 -32.38
CA ILE A 61 1.62 -3.20 -31.43
C ILE A 61 0.55 -2.32 -32.11
N GLU A 62 0.76 -1.92 -33.38
CA GLU A 62 -0.14 -1.02 -34.11
C GLU A 62 -1.57 -1.59 -34.19
N ALA A 63 -1.69 -2.87 -34.54
CA ALA A 63 -3.00 -3.51 -34.62
C ALA A 63 -3.74 -3.54 -33.26
N GLU A 64 -2.99 -3.70 -32.17
CA GLU A 64 -3.56 -3.65 -30.80
C GLU A 64 -3.97 -2.22 -30.41
N LEU A 65 -3.15 -1.22 -30.73
CA LEU A 65 -3.46 0.19 -30.48
C LEU A 65 -4.71 0.62 -31.24
N ASP A 66 -4.82 0.24 -32.54
CA ASP A 66 -5.97 0.55 -33.36
C ASP A 66 -7.24 -0.16 -32.86
N ALA A 67 -7.13 -1.44 -32.48
CA ALA A 67 -8.25 -2.20 -31.92
C ALA A 67 -8.76 -1.61 -30.60
N ILE A 68 -7.84 -1.21 -29.71
CA ILE A 68 -8.20 -0.56 -28.43
C ILE A 68 -8.91 0.77 -28.70
N TYR A 69 -8.36 1.63 -29.56
CA TYR A 69 -8.99 2.90 -29.89
C TYR A 69 -10.36 2.70 -30.53
N ALA A 70 -10.46 1.76 -31.46
CA ALA A 70 -11.72 1.41 -32.11
C ALA A 70 -12.80 0.92 -31.12
N ALA A 71 -12.41 0.29 -30.01
CA ALA A 71 -13.31 -0.17 -28.97
C ALA A 71 -13.69 0.94 -27.96
N MET A 72 -12.96 2.07 -27.94
CA MET A 72 -13.27 3.19 -27.06
C MET A 72 -14.51 3.94 -27.55
N ARG A 73 -15.64 3.73 -26.88
CA ARG A 73 -16.93 4.36 -27.16
C ARG A 73 -17.50 4.96 -25.89
N ARG A 74 -18.59 5.73 -26.01
CA ARG A 74 -19.25 6.37 -24.88
C ARG A 74 -19.76 5.36 -23.83
N ASP A 75 -20.18 4.20 -24.27
CA ASP A 75 -20.70 3.10 -23.45
C ASP A 75 -19.62 2.13 -22.96
N THR A 76 -18.36 2.31 -23.37
CA THR A 76 -17.26 1.45 -22.92
C THR A 76 -16.99 1.66 -21.44
N PRO A 77 -17.01 0.58 -20.62
CA PRO A 77 -16.77 0.69 -19.19
C PRO A 77 -15.40 1.32 -18.86
N GLN A 78 -15.38 2.15 -17.83
CA GLN A 78 -14.15 2.82 -17.36
C GLN A 78 -13.05 1.80 -17.05
N ASP A 79 -13.37 0.72 -16.36
CA ASP A 79 -12.43 -0.32 -15.95
C ASP A 79 -11.74 -0.95 -17.17
N TRP A 80 -12.48 -1.16 -18.27
CA TRP A 80 -11.88 -1.66 -19.50
C TRP A 80 -10.90 -0.65 -20.10
N ILE A 81 -11.25 0.63 -20.17
CA ILE A 81 -10.37 1.67 -20.74
C ILE A 81 -9.09 1.79 -19.90
N VAL A 82 -9.20 1.92 -18.57
CA VAL A 82 -8.03 2.17 -17.71
C VAL A 82 -7.11 0.95 -17.60
N SER A 83 -7.63 -0.26 -17.77
CA SER A 83 -6.82 -1.49 -17.78
C SER A 83 -5.90 -1.61 -18.99
N ARG A 84 -6.16 -0.88 -20.09
CA ARG A 84 -5.37 -0.99 -21.34
C ARG A 84 -3.92 -0.55 -21.17
N GLY A 85 -3.62 0.32 -20.22
CA GLY A 85 -2.25 0.67 -19.88
C GLY A 85 -1.42 -0.51 -19.40
N GLU A 86 -1.92 -1.24 -18.40
CA GLU A 86 -1.25 -2.44 -17.88
C GLU A 86 -1.22 -3.57 -18.94
N TYR A 87 -2.29 -3.73 -19.71
CA TYR A 87 -2.35 -4.68 -20.82
C TYR A 87 -1.21 -4.44 -21.83
N LEU A 88 -1.09 -3.23 -22.38
CA LEU A 88 -0.06 -2.88 -23.36
C LEU A 88 1.36 -3.01 -22.77
N SER A 89 1.56 -2.61 -21.51
CA SER A 89 2.84 -2.77 -20.82
C SER A 89 3.24 -4.24 -20.70
N ALA A 90 2.30 -5.11 -20.35
CA ALA A 90 2.56 -6.54 -20.23
C ALA A 90 2.82 -7.21 -21.60
N ARG A 91 2.17 -6.74 -22.66
CA ARG A 91 2.43 -7.20 -24.03
C ARG A 91 3.86 -6.90 -24.47
N LEU A 92 4.33 -5.66 -24.26
CA LEU A 92 5.71 -5.28 -24.56
C LEU A 92 6.71 -6.04 -23.69
N MET A 93 6.39 -6.23 -22.40
CA MET A 93 7.25 -6.97 -21.50
C MET A 93 7.36 -8.46 -21.88
N ALA A 94 6.26 -9.06 -22.34
CA ALA A 94 6.27 -10.44 -22.82
C ALA A 94 7.18 -10.61 -24.04
N ASP A 95 7.12 -9.68 -25.00
CA ASP A 95 8.00 -9.67 -26.17
C ASP A 95 9.47 -9.46 -25.76
N LEU A 96 9.73 -8.50 -24.86
CA LEU A 96 11.07 -8.21 -24.35
C LEU A 96 11.74 -9.42 -23.68
N LEU A 97 10.97 -10.18 -22.91
CA LEU A 97 11.47 -11.33 -22.16
C LEU A 97 11.42 -12.63 -22.95
N GLY A 98 10.74 -12.65 -24.10
CA GLY A 98 10.44 -13.87 -24.85
C GLY A 98 9.56 -14.84 -24.06
N PHE A 99 8.66 -14.32 -23.22
CA PHE A 99 7.73 -15.09 -22.39
C PHE A 99 6.34 -15.06 -22.98
N GLU A 100 5.50 -16.03 -22.60
CA GLU A 100 4.13 -16.08 -23.05
C GLU A 100 3.26 -15.03 -22.35
N PHE A 101 2.44 -14.31 -23.10
CA PHE A 101 1.48 -13.37 -22.54
C PHE A 101 0.20 -14.10 -22.11
N VAL A 102 -0.22 -13.87 -20.86
CA VAL A 102 -1.48 -14.37 -20.30
C VAL A 102 -2.29 -13.16 -19.83
N ASP A 103 -3.46 -12.92 -20.42
CA ASP A 103 -4.30 -11.79 -20.01
C ASP A 103 -4.83 -12.00 -18.57
N ALA A 104 -4.81 -10.96 -17.74
CA ALA A 104 -5.28 -11.05 -16.38
C ALA A 104 -6.76 -11.44 -16.27
N LYS A 105 -7.61 -11.06 -17.24
CA LYS A 105 -9.03 -11.45 -17.28
C LYS A 105 -9.25 -12.97 -17.39
N ASP A 106 -8.26 -13.70 -17.87
CA ASP A 106 -8.37 -15.14 -18.09
C ASP A 106 -8.09 -15.95 -16.81
N TRP A 107 -7.54 -15.30 -15.77
CA TRP A 107 -7.21 -15.97 -14.51
C TRP A 107 -7.63 -15.23 -13.24
N LEU A 108 -7.57 -13.89 -13.19
CA LEU A 108 -7.99 -13.12 -12.03
C LEU A 108 -9.51 -12.93 -12.07
N LEU A 109 -10.22 -13.77 -11.32
CA LEU A 109 -11.68 -13.88 -11.38
C LEU A 109 -12.32 -13.23 -10.16
N PHE A 110 -13.37 -12.45 -10.41
CA PHE A 110 -14.18 -11.82 -9.38
C PHE A 110 -15.56 -12.48 -9.26
N ASP A 111 -16.22 -12.29 -8.13
CA ASP A 111 -17.65 -12.58 -7.97
C ASP A 111 -18.49 -11.37 -8.47
N ALA A 112 -19.81 -11.51 -8.48
CA ALA A 112 -20.74 -10.44 -8.89
C ALA A 112 -20.67 -9.19 -7.99
N ALA A 113 -20.10 -9.28 -6.80
CA ALA A 113 -19.87 -8.16 -5.90
C ALA A 113 -18.47 -7.52 -6.04
N GLY A 114 -17.67 -7.93 -7.03
CA GLY A 114 -16.32 -7.44 -7.26
C GLY A 114 -15.27 -7.97 -6.27
N ARG A 115 -15.53 -9.06 -5.55
CA ARG A 115 -14.57 -9.70 -4.64
C ARG A 115 -13.81 -10.80 -5.36
N ILE A 116 -12.51 -10.92 -5.10
CA ILE A 116 -11.64 -11.92 -5.73
C ILE A 116 -12.08 -13.34 -5.35
N ARG A 117 -12.29 -14.19 -6.36
CA ARG A 117 -12.53 -15.62 -6.22
C ARG A 117 -11.19 -16.35 -6.18
N GLN A 118 -10.51 -16.29 -5.03
CA GLN A 118 -9.12 -16.70 -4.88
C GLN A 118 -8.85 -18.13 -5.37
N ALA A 119 -9.62 -19.11 -4.92
CA ALA A 119 -9.41 -20.52 -5.32
C ALA A 119 -9.59 -20.74 -6.83
N ALA A 120 -10.60 -20.09 -7.44
CA ALA A 120 -10.83 -20.19 -8.89
C ALA A 120 -9.70 -19.49 -9.67
N SER A 121 -9.24 -18.33 -9.21
CA SER A 121 -8.13 -17.60 -9.80
C SER A 121 -6.82 -18.40 -9.74
N TYR A 122 -6.55 -19.05 -8.61
CA TYR A 122 -5.35 -19.87 -8.46
C TYR A 122 -5.36 -21.08 -9.40
N ALA A 123 -6.49 -21.79 -9.48
CA ALA A 123 -6.65 -22.92 -10.39
C ALA A 123 -6.49 -22.50 -11.87
N ALA A 124 -7.09 -21.36 -12.25
CA ALA A 124 -6.99 -20.84 -13.61
C ALA A 124 -5.55 -20.48 -13.96
N LEU A 125 -4.84 -19.72 -13.12
CA LEU A 125 -3.46 -19.33 -13.39
C LEU A 125 -2.52 -20.54 -13.39
N GLY A 126 -2.67 -21.49 -12.46
CA GLY A 126 -1.89 -22.73 -12.42
C GLY A 126 -2.02 -23.52 -13.71
N SER A 127 -3.25 -23.64 -14.25
CA SER A 127 -3.50 -24.32 -15.53
C SER A 127 -2.92 -23.55 -16.73
N LEU A 128 -3.02 -22.22 -16.74
CA LEU A 128 -2.49 -21.40 -17.84
C LEU A 128 -0.96 -21.32 -17.84
N ALA A 129 -0.34 -21.32 -16.68
CA ALA A 129 1.11 -21.26 -16.57
C ALA A 129 1.78 -22.59 -16.88
N ASP A 130 1.28 -23.72 -16.38
CA ASP A 130 1.74 -25.08 -16.65
C ASP A 130 3.27 -25.23 -16.82
N GLY A 131 4.04 -24.67 -15.88
CA GLY A 131 5.51 -24.65 -15.93
C GLY A 131 6.15 -23.71 -16.94
N ARG A 132 5.36 -22.93 -17.71
CA ARG A 132 5.83 -21.95 -18.67
C ARG A 132 6.22 -20.64 -18.00
N LYS A 133 7.11 -19.90 -18.67
CA LYS A 133 7.41 -18.52 -18.27
C LYS A 133 6.36 -17.60 -18.87
N ILE A 134 5.64 -16.91 -18.02
CA ILE A 134 4.53 -16.04 -18.43
C ILE A 134 4.74 -14.60 -17.99
N VAL A 135 4.11 -13.68 -18.71
CA VAL A 135 3.87 -12.30 -18.31
C VAL A 135 2.37 -12.07 -18.26
N THR A 136 1.88 -11.60 -17.15
CA THR A 136 0.47 -11.21 -17.00
C THR A 136 0.38 -9.76 -16.53
N PRO A 137 -0.58 -8.97 -17.05
CA PRO A 137 -0.82 -7.63 -16.51
C PRO A 137 -1.36 -7.70 -15.09
N GLY A 138 -1.12 -6.65 -14.32
CA GLY A 138 -1.71 -6.48 -13.01
C GLY A 138 -2.95 -5.59 -13.01
N PHE A 139 -3.54 -5.35 -11.84
CA PHE A 139 -4.56 -4.34 -11.57
C PHE A 139 -5.99 -4.70 -12.01
N TYR A 140 -6.24 -5.63 -12.91
CA TYR A 140 -7.57 -5.99 -13.38
C TYR A 140 -7.78 -7.49 -13.55
N GLY A 141 -9.04 -7.91 -13.69
CA GLY A 141 -9.47 -9.26 -13.98
C GLY A 141 -10.87 -9.27 -14.58
N ALA A 142 -11.60 -10.37 -14.46
CA ALA A 142 -12.93 -10.53 -15.05
C ALA A 142 -14.03 -10.78 -14.02
N LEU A 143 -15.18 -10.14 -14.20
CA LEU A 143 -16.46 -10.46 -13.58
C LEU A 143 -17.07 -11.73 -14.20
N PRO A 144 -18.12 -12.33 -13.59
CA PRO A 144 -18.74 -13.54 -14.13
C PRO A 144 -19.33 -13.42 -15.54
N ASP A 145 -19.70 -12.21 -15.95
CA ASP A 145 -20.19 -11.90 -17.31
C ASP A 145 -19.06 -11.63 -18.32
N GLY A 146 -17.80 -11.74 -17.90
CA GLY A 146 -16.62 -11.44 -18.70
C GLY A 146 -16.23 -9.97 -18.78
N ALA A 147 -16.96 -9.07 -18.13
CA ALA A 147 -16.60 -7.67 -18.07
C ALA A 147 -15.31 -7.47 -17.26
N VAL A 148 -14.46 -6.56 -17.72
CA VAL A 148 -13.24 -6.19 -16.99
C VAL A 148 -13.60 -5.45 -15.71
N HIS A 149 -12.98 -5.84 -14.61
CA HIS A 149 -13.08 -5.17 -13.32
C HIS A 149 -11.69 -4.85 -12.78
N THR A 150 -11.51 -3.62 -12.29
CA THR A 150 -10.22 -3.15 -11.79
C THR A 150 -10.14 -3.23 -10.27
N LEU A 151 -8.96 -3.58 -9.77
CA LEU A 151 -8.65 -3.50 -8.35
C LEU A 151 -8.43 -2.03 -7.93
N PRO A 152 -8.66 -1.68 -6.67
CA PRO A 152 -8.33 -0.36 -6.15
C PRO A 152 -6.81 -0.08 -6.21
N ARG A 153 -6.40 1.07 -5.70
CA ARG A 153 -4.97 1.47 -5.66
C ARG A 153 -4.11 0.36 -5.04
N GLY A 154 -2.94 0.10 -5.65
CA GLY A 154 -2.07 -1.03 -5.26
C GLY A 154 -2.45 -2.36 -5.90
N GLY A 155 -3.43 -2.36 -6.81
CA GLY A 155 -3.94 -3.57 -7.45
C GLY A 155 -2.90 -4.40 -8.19
N SER A 156 -1.85 -3.79 -8.75
CA SER A 156 -0.75 -4.52 -9.37
C SER A 156 0.08 -5.32 -8.35
N ASP A 157 0.32 -4.75 -7.16
CA ASP A 157 1.02 -5.45 -6.07
C ASP A 157 0.19 -6.64 -5.58
N VAL A 158 -1.14 -6.44 -5.45
CA VAL A 158 -2.09 -7.50 -5.07
C VAL A 158 -2.11 -8.61 -6.12
N THR A 159 -2.16 -8.25 -7.41
CA THR A 159 -2.13 -9.21 -8.52
C THR A 159 -0.84 -10.04 -8.51
N GLY A 160 0.32 -9.39 -8.32
CA GLY A 160 1.62 -10.06 -8.21
C GLY A 160 1.67 -11.05 -7.04
N ALA A 161 1.16 -10.64 -5.87
CA ALA A 161 1.10 -11.51 -4.70
C ALA A 161 0.16 -12.72 -4.88
N LEU A 162 -0.99 -12.52 -5.54
CA LEU A 162 -1.91 -13.61 -5.88
C LEU A 162 -1.28 -14.57 -6.90
N ALA A 163 -0.59 -14.04 -7.92
CA ALA A 163 0.11 -14.85 -8.90
C ALA A 163 1.25 -15.68 -8.25
N ALA A 164 2.04 -15.07 -7.37
CA ALA A 164 3.06 -15.78 -6.61
C ALA A 164 2.47 -16.91 -5.76
N ALA A 165 1.37 -16.65 -5.07
CA ALA A 165 0.68 -17.67 -4.27
C ALA A 165 0.07 -18.78 -5.12
N ALA A 166 -0.56 -18.45 -6.28
CA ALA A 166 -1.16 -19.41 -7.20
C ALA A 166 -0.12 -20.36 -7.81
N LEU A 167 1.08 -19.87 -8.07
CA LEU A 167 2.16 -20.62 -8.71
C LEU A 167 3.14 -21.24 -7.69
N HIS A 168 2.85 -21.13 -6.40
CA HIS A 168 3.74 -21.61 -5.32
C HIS A 168 5.18 -21.14 -5.51
N ALA A 169 5.36 -19.84 -5.77
CA ALA A 169 6.66 -19.26 -6.05
C ALA A 169 7.61 -19.41 -4.85
N ASP A 170 8.89 -19.65 -5.12
CA ASP A 170 9.93 -19.69 -4.07
C ASP A 170 10.23 -18.31 -3.49
N LEU A 171 9.99 -17.26 -4.27
CA LEU A 171 10.22 -15.87 -3.92
C LEU A 171 9.27 -14.96 -4.74
N TYR A 172 8.65 -13.99 -4.08
CA TYR A 172 7.97 -12.88 -4.74
C TYR A 172 8.87 -11.63 -4.69
N GLU A 173 9.30 -11.12 -5.83
CA GLU A 173 10.05 -9.87 -5.92
C GLU A 173 9.13 -8.74 -6.38
N ASN A 174 9.01 -7.70 -5.53
CA ASN A 174 8.30 -6.46 -5.86
C ASN A 174 9.32 -5.38 -6.22
N TRP A 175 9.39 -5.05 -7.52
CA TRP A 175 10.29 -4.05 -8.05
C TRP A 175 9.62 -2.68 -8.07
N THR A 176 10.21 -1.73 -7.35
CA THR A 176 9.69 -0.37 -7.17
C THR A 176 10.79 0.68 -7.40
N ASP A 177 10.45 1.96 -7.26
CA ASP A 177 11.37 3.09 -7.42
C ASP A 177 12.08 3.51 -6.12
N VAL A 178 11.88 2.76 -5.04
CA VAL A 178 12.55 2.99 -3.75
C VAL A 178 13.49 1.84 -3.41
N ALA A 179 14.53 2.13 -2.62
CA ALA A 179 15.60 1.18 -2.28
C ALA A 179 15.20 0.14 -1.21
N GLY A 180 13.94 -0.38 -1.24
CA GLY A 180 13.41 -1.21 -0.18
C GLY A 180 12.91 -0.39 1.01
N VAL A 181 12.87 -1.00 2.19
CA VAL A 181 12.49 -0.35 3.43
C VAL A 181 13.71 0.39 4.02
N LEU A 182 13.51 1.64 4.37
CA LEU A 182 14.51 2.43 5.08
C LEU A 182 14.12 2.58 6.55
N ALA A 183 15.08 2.68 7.43
CA ALA A 183 14.86 2.77 8.86
C ALA A 183 14.13 4.06 9.30
N ALA A 184 14.03 5.06 8.41
CA ALA A 184 13.24 6.27 8.62
C ALA A 184 12.91 6.92 7.26
N ASP A 185 12.01 7.92 7.26
CA ASP A 185 11.66 8.70 6.06
C ASP A 185 12.88 9.48 5.53
N PRO A 186 13.36 9.21 4.30
CA PRO A 186 14.54 9.87 3.72
C PRO A 186 14.34 11.37 3.47
N ARG A 187 13.10 11.85 3.47
CA ARG A 187 12.79 13.29 3.38
C ARG A 187 13.09 14.03 4.68
N LEU A 188 13.12 13.33 5.81
CA LEU A 188 13.30 13.88 7.15
C LEU A 188 14.65 13.52 7.77
N ILE A 189 15.16 12.34 7.45
CA ILE A 189 16.47 11.84 7.90
C ILE A 189 17.37 11.68 6.68
N GLN A 190 18.53 12.31 6.73
CA GLN A 190 19.50 12.20 5.64
C GLN A 190 20.16 10.82 5.69
N ASN A 191 20.12 10.10 4.57
CA ASN A 191 20.72 8.77 4.41
C ASN A 191 20.33 7.79 5.54
N PRO A 192 19.02 7.50 5.73
CA PRO A 192 18.60 6.52 6.71
C PRO A 192 19.12 5.14 6.32
N ALA A 193 19.46 4.33 7.32
CA ALA A 193 19.99 3.00 7.07
C ALA A 193 18.96 2.12 6.35
N PRO A 194 19.37 1.25 5.41
CA PRO A 194 18.49 0.29 4.78
C PRO A 194 18.13 -0.83 5.77
N VAL A 195 16.90 -1.31 5.69
CA VAL A 195 16.40 -2.44 6.47
C VAL A 195 16.54 -3.71 5.64
N GLY A 196 17.44 -4.59 6.00
CA GLY A 196 17.70 -5.81 5.23
C GLY A 196 16.61 -6.84 5.34
N GLN A 197 15.99 -6.99 6.51
CA GLN A 197 14.97 -8.01 6.77
C GLN A 197 13.85 -7.51 7.66
N LEU A 198 12.61 -7.99 7.37
CA LEU A 198 11.41 -7.76 8.16
C LEU A 198 10.57 -9.04 8.23
N ARG A 199 9.75 -9.16 9.29
CA ARG A 199 8.64 -10.12 9.33
C ARG A 199 7.41 -9.52 8.65
N TYR A 200 6.50 -10.37 8.18
CA TYR A 200 5.24 -9.92 7.57
C TYR A 200 4.41 -9.02 8.49
N GLU A 201 4.33 -9.37 9.78
CA GLU A 201 3.59 -8.58 10.76
C GLU A 201 4.22 -7.19 10.99
N GLU A 202 5.55 -7.13 10.89
CA GLU A 202 6.32 -5.87 11.02
C GLU A 202 6.06 -4.96 9.82
N LEU A 203 6.17 -5.50 8.60
CA LEU A 203 5.85 -4.75 7.38
C LEU A 203 4.40 -4.25 7.38
N GLN A 204 3.44 -5.11 7.76
CA GLN A 204 2.04 -4.74 7.84
C GLN A 204 1.80 -3.63 8.89
N THR A 205 2.45 -3.73 10.04
CA THR A 205 2.34 -2.70 11.08
C THR A 205 2.94 -1.38 10.61
N LEU A 206 4.12 -1.38 9.99
CA LEU A 206 4.75 -0.19 9.43
C LEU A 206 3.89 0.45 8.33
N SER A 207 3.27 -0.35 7.48
CA SER A 207 2.36 0.13 6.42
C SER A 207 1.13 0.83 7.01
N ARG A 208 0.53 0.27 8.07
CA ARG A 208 -0.61 0.88 8.78
C ARG A 208 -0.26 2.23 9.40
N VAL A 209 0.94 2.36 9.96
CA VAL A 209 1.37 3.60 10.62
C VAL A 209 1.93 4.65 9.65
N GLY A 210 1.95 4.38 8.34
CA GLY A 210 2.22 5.40 7.33
C GLY A 210 3.41 5.15 6.41
N MET A 211 4.11 4.02 6.54
CA MET A 211 5.17 3.64 5.61
C MET A 211 4.54 3.05 4.32
N GLN A 212 4.48 3.86 3.26
CA GLN A 212 3.85 3.47 1.99
C GLN A 212 4.87 2.81 1.06
N ILE A 213 5.18 1.54 1.25
CA ILE A 213 6.08 0.78 0.39
C ILE A 213 5.32 -0.23 -0.45
N LEU A 214 4.42 -0.99 0.18
CA LEU A 214 3.59 -2.00 -0.46
C LEU A 214 2.14 -1.85 0.03
N HIS A 215 1.18 -2.17 -0.85
CA HIS A 215 -0.22 -2.15 -0.43
C HIS A 215 -0.49 -3.25 0.60
N GLU A 216 -1.25 -2.94 1.65
CA GLU A 216 -1.51 -3.88 2.76
C GLU A 216 -2.11 -5.21 2.26
N ASP A 217 -3.03 -5.15 1.29
CA ASP A 217 -3.69 -6.33 0.73
C ASP A 217 -2.75 -7.23 -0.09
N ALA A 218 -1.61 -6.71 -0.56
CA ALA A 218 -0.63 -7.51 -1.28
C ALA A 218 0.17 -8.46 -0.36
N VAL A 219 0.24 -8.15 0.92
CA VAL A 219 0.98 -8.98 1.88
C VAL A 219 0.23 -10.26 2.24
N ALA A 220 -1.11 -10.22 2.29
CA ALA A 220 -1.93 -11.32 2.76
C ALA A 220 -1.77 -12.63 1.95
N PRO A 221 -1.81 -12.63 0.60
CA PRO A 221 -1.67 -13.86 -0.20
C PRO A 221 -0.32 -14.56 0.00
N VAL A 222 0.79 -13.79 -0.07
CA VAL A 222 2.14 -14.36 0.06
C VAL A 222 2.43 -14.81 1.49
N ARG A 223 1.91 -14.10 2.49
CA ARG A 223 2.00 -14.52 3.89
C ARG A 223 1.26 -15.85 4.15
N GLN A 224 0.04 -16.01 3.63
CA GLN A 224 -0.75 -17.24 3.76
C GLN A 224 -0.05 -18.41 3.08
N ALA A 225 0.57 -18.16 1.93
CA ALA A 225 1.33 -19.17 1.20
C ALA A 225 2.76 -19.38 1.76
N GLN A 226 3.18 -18.63 2.78
CA GLN A 226 4.53 -18.66 3.38
C GLN A 226 5.66 -18.36 2.37
N ILE A 227 5.37 -17.59 1.32
CA ILE A 227 6.32 -17.24 0.27
C ILE A 227 7.13 -16.02 0.72
N PRO A 228 8.46 -16.05 0.72
CA PRO A 228 9.26 -14.86 0.98
C PRO A 228 8.96 -13.75 -0.04
N LEU A 229 8.92 -12.50 0.43
CA LEU A 229 8.76 -11.30 -0.40
C LEU A 229 10.05 -10.48 -0.35
N ARG A 230 10.58 -10.05 -1.49
CA ARG A 230 11.69 -9.11 -1.58
C ARG A 230 11.24 -7.82 -2.24
N ILE A 231 11.55 -6.69 -1.61
CA ILE A 231 11.29 -5.35 -2.16
C ILE A 231 12.60 -4.86 -2.79
N CYS A 232 12.58 -4.67 -4.11
CA CYS A 232 13.76 -4.35 -4.91
C CYS A 232 13.66 -2.96 -5.55
N ASN A 233 14.82 -2.33 -5.81
CA ASN A 233 14.89 -1.06 -6.51
C ASN A 233 15.15 -1.26 -8.02
N THR A 234 14.26 -0.76 -8.86
CA THR A 234 14.42 -0.82 -10.33
C THR A 234 15.61 0.00 -10.85
N HIS A 235 16.09 0.98 -10.07
CA HIS A 235 17.22 1.84 -10.44
C HIS A 235 18.56 1.34 -9.91
N ASP A 236 18.54 0.39 -8.97
CA ASP A 236 19.71 -0.19 -8.34
C ASP A 236 19.47 -1.70 -8.16
N PRO A 237 19.51 -2.47 -9.26
CA PRO A 237 19.21 -3.90 -9.22
C PRO A 237 20.24 -4.74 -8.46
N GLU A 238 21.44 -4.21 -8.22
CA GLU A 238 22.47 -4.87 -7.42
C GLU A 238 22.21 -4.72 -5.91
N ASN A 239 21.32 -3.81 -5.52
CA ASN A 239 20.94 -3.62 -4.12
C ASN A 239 20.10 -4.82 -3.66
N PRO A 240 20.46 -5.49 -2.55
CA PRO A 240 19.75 -6.67 -2.07
C PRO A 240 18.29 -6.37 -1.66
N GLY A 241 17.94 -5.09 -1.49
CA GLY A 241 16.61 -4.66 -1.07
C GLY A 241 16.24 -5.11 0.35
N THR A 242 14.95 -5.21 0.62
CA THR A 242 14.42 -5.71 1.89
C THR A 242 13.75 -7.06 1.70
N LEU A 243 14.20 -8.07 2.44
CA LEU A 243 13.60 -9.40 2.45
C LEU A 243 12.56 -9.51 3.58
N VAL A 244 11.33 -9.83 3.21
CA VAL A 244 10.21 -10.07 4.15
C VAL A 244 9.90 -11.54 4.21
N ARG A 245 9.89 -12.13 5.39
CA ARG A 245 9.65 -13.57 5.60
C ARG A 245 8.82 -13.84 6.85
N PRO A 246 8.28 -15.08 7.00
CA PRO A 246 7.47 -15.45 8.17
C PRO A 246 8.25 -15.40 9.49
N GLN A 247 9.50 -15.84 9.45
CA GLN A 247 10.38 -15.93 10.63
C GLN A 247 11.73 -15.30 10.32
N MET A 248 12.38 -14.80 11.36
CA MET A 248 13.72 -14.24 11.32
C MET A 248 14.58 -14.88 12.40
N GLU A 249 15.89 -14.93 12.16
CA GLU A 249 16.84 -15.39 13.16
C GLU A 249 16.88 -14.41 14.35
N PRO A 250 17.10 -14.94 15.57
CA PRO A 250 17.29 -14.09 16.75
C PRO A 250 18.50 -13.16 16.59
N GLY A 251 18.33 -11.88 16.93
CA GLY A 251 19.40 -10.88 16.86
C GLY A 251 19.51 -10.17 15.51
N GLU A 252 18.72 -10.56 14.51
CA GLU A 252 18.63 -9.85 13.23
C GLU A 252 17.52 -8.81 13.30
N GLY A 253 17.85 -7.58 13.65
CA GLY A 253 16.85 -6.53 13.69
C GLY A 253 17.42 -5.13 13.76
N GLN A 254 16.74 -4.23 13.10
CA GLN A 254 17.03 -2.81 13.12
C GLN A 254 15.77 -2.06 13.51
N ILE A 255 15.93 -1.08 14.42
CA ILE A 255 14.83 -0.20 14.79
C ILE A 255 14.44 0.64 13.57
N CYS A 256 13.17 0.57 13.19
CA CYS A 256 12.62 1.30 12.07
C CYS A 256 11.55 2.29 12.56
N PHE A 257 11.50 3.45 11.93
CA PHE A 257 10.56 4.49 12.26
C PHE A 257 9.59 4.75 11.10
N ALA A 258 8.32 4.77 11.43
CA ALA A 258 7.26 5.23 10.55
C ALA A 258 6.44 6.29 11.28
N GLY A 259 5.60 7.02 10.55
CA GLY A 259 4.76 7.96 11.23
C GLY A 259 3.54 8.40 10.44
N ARG A 260 2.54 8.84 11.16
CA ARG A 260 1.32 9.41 10.62
C ARG A 260 1.05 10.76 11.24
N ARG A 261 1.00 11.74 10.38
CA ARG A 261 0.77 13.14 10.76
C ARG A 261 -0.70 13.52 10.66
N GLN A 262 -1.05 14.68 11.22
CA GLN A 262 -2.39 15.26 11.15
C GLN A 262 -3.46 14.35 11.76
N LEU A 263 -3.27 13.99 13.01
CA LEU A 263 -4.22 13.23 13.82
C LEU A 263 -4.83 14.12 14.91
N ALA A 264 -6.01 13.70 15.35
CA ALA A 264 -6.65 14.19 16.58
C ALA A 264 -6.86 13.02 17.54
N MET A 265 -6.73 13.26 18.82
CA MET A 265 -6.99 12.29 19.89
C MET A 265 -8.29 12.65 20.58
N LEU A 266 -9.30 11.79 20.45
CA LEU A 266 -10.51 11.82 21.27
C LEU A 266 -10.32 10.88 22.47
N ARG A 267 -10.43 11.42 23.69
CA ARG A 267 -10.31 10.66 24.93
C ARG A 267 -11.57 10.82 25.76
N LEU A 268 -12.11 9.68 26.21
CA LEU A 268 -13.35 9.58 27.00
C LEU A 268 -13.09 8.77 28.25
N THR A 269 -13.49 9.24 29.40
CA THR A 269 -13.41 8.50 30.67
C THR A 269 -14.79 7.94 31.00
N CYS A 270 -14.98 6.63 30.82
CA CYS A 270 -16.26 5.92 30.94
C CYS A 270 -16.14 4.67 31.83
N PRO A 271 -15.78 4.80 33.13
CA PRO A 271 -15.45 3.64 33.97
C PRO A 271 -16.67 2.72 34.23
N GLN A 272 -17.89 3.21 34.09
CA GLN A 272 -19.14 2.48 34.35
C GLN A 272 -19.85 1.98 33.08
N GLU A 273 -19.28 2.18 31.90
CA GLU A 273 -19.90 1.84 30.63
C GLU A 273 -19.12 0.69 29.96
N PRO A 274 -19.51 -0.59 30.13
CA PRO A 274 -18.77 -1.72 29.61
C PRO A 274 -18.74 -1.77 28.06
N ASP A 275 -19.77 -1.19 27.41
CA ASP A 275 -19.90 -1.21 25.94
C ASP A 275 -19.44 0.11 25.28
N ALA A 276 -18.67 0.95 25.98
CA ALA A 276 -18.24 2.27 25.49
C ALA A 276 -17.51 2.19 24.16
N GLU A 277 -16.66 1.19 23.97
CA GLU A 277 -15.91 0.97 22.73
C GLU A 277 -16.84 0.65 21.55
N ALA A 278 -17.79 -0.26 21.73
CA ALA A 278 -18.76 -0.63 20.69
C ALA A 278 -19.67 0.55 20.33
N LYS A 279 -20.11 1.33 21.32
CA LYS A 279 -20.92 2.54 21.09
C LYS A 279 -20.15 3.61 20.33
N LEU A 280 -18.88 3.86 20.71
CA LEU A 280 -18.05 4.82 19.97
C LEU A 280 -17.79 4.32 18.54
N ALA A 281 -17.55 3.04 18.33
CA ALA A 281 -17.38 2.45 17.00
C ALA A 281 -18.62 2.65 16.13
N ALA A 282 -19.81 2.50 16.68
CA ALA A 282 -21.08 2.76 15.98
C ALA A 282 -21.21 4.23 15.58
N ILE A 283 -20.89 5.16 16.49
CA ILE A 283 -20.91 6.62 16.24
C ILE A 283 -19.92 6.98 15.12
N LEU A 284 -18.69 6.44 15.16
CA LEU A 284 -17.67 6.63 14.14
C LEU A 284 -18.15 6.12 12.77
N THR A 285 -18.79 4.95 12.75
CA THR A 285 -19.34 4.35 11.53
C THR A 285 -20.43 5.23 10.92
N GLN A 286 -21.38 5.72 11.73
CA GLN A 286 -22.43 6.65 11.29
C GLN A 286 -21.83 7.96 10.77
N ALA A 287 -20.78 8.45 11.43
CA ALA A 287 -20.03 9.62 10.98
C ALA A 287 -19.15 9.33 9.76
N ARG A 288 -19.07 8.11 9.24
CA ARG A 288 -18.14 7.67 8.18
C ARG A 288 -16.70 8.07 8.47
N LEU A 289 -16.27 7.88 9.73
CA LEU A 289 -14.93 8.14 10.19
C LEU A 289 -14.27 6.82 10.58
N SER A 290 -13.12 6.53 9.97
CA SER A 290 -12.31 5.36 10.33
C SER A 290 -11.18 5.82 11.25
N PRO A 291 -11.14 5.36 12.52
CA PRO A 291 -10.05 5.71 13.42
C PRO A 291 -8.73 5.06 12.94
N PHE A 292 -7.63 5.75 13.16
CA PHE A 292 -6.29 5.18 13.00
C PHE A 292 -6.03 4.09 14.04
N SER A 293 -6.38 4.34 15.28
CA SER A 293 -6.41 3.36 16.36
C SER A 293 -7.52 3.69 17.36
N MET A 294 -8.04 2.69 18.03
CA MET A 294 -8.98 2.82 19.13
C MET A 294 -8.64 1.78 20.19
N GLN A 295 -8.63 2.17 21.43
CA GLN A 295 -8.36 1.29 22.57
C GLN A 295 -9.16 1.72 23.79
N SER A 296 -9.47 0.73 24.62
CA SER A 296 -10.09 0.93 25.92
C SER A 296 -9.22 0.29 27.00
N VAL A 297 -8.80 1.09 28.00
CA VAL A 297 -7.96 0.63 29.11
C VAL A 297 -8.48 1.23 30.40
N CYS A 298 -8.85 0.39 31.35
CA CYS A 298 -9.31 0.81 32.69
C CYS A 298 -10.41 1.88 32.67
N GLY A 299 -11.36 1.78 31.73
CA GLY A 299 -12.47 2.74 31.60
C GLY A 299 -12.08 4.05 30.89
N GLU A 300 -10.86 4.16 30.40
CA GLU A 300 -10.43 5.24 29.51
C GLU A 300 -10.43 4.76 28.06
N LEU A 301 -11.24 5.38 27.22
CA LEU A 301 -11.37 5.09 25.80
C LEU A 301 -10.64 6.17 25.00
N THR A 302 -9.67 5.77 24.21
CA THR A 302 -8.87 6.68 23.37
C THR A 302 -9.03 6.28 21.90
N ALA A 303 -9.39 7.24 21.04
CA ALA A 303 -9.43 7.08 19.60
C ALA A 303 -8.52 8.12 18.92
N LEU A 304 -7.67 7.65 18.00
CA LEU A 304 -6.87 8.52 17.12
C LEU A 304 -7.56 8.65 15.77
N LEU A 305 -7.89 9.85 15.38
CA LEU A 305 -8.72 10.17 14.22
C LEU A 305 -7.95 11.01 13.20
N PRO A 306 -8.09 10.75 11.89
CA PRO A 306 -7.43 11.56 10.87
C PRO A 306 -8.07 12.96 10.77
N MET A 307 -7.27 14.01 10.81
CA MET A 307 -7.74 15.40 10.68
C MET A 307 -8.22 15.78 9.27
N LYS A 308 -7.97 14.95 8.27
CA LYS A 308 -8.52 15.14 6.90
C LYS A 308 -10.04 15.29 6.86
N SER A 309 -10.71 14.86 7.90
CA SER A 309 -12.17 14.97 8.04
C SER A 309 -12.67 16.38 8.38
N GLY A 310 -11.75 17.30 8.72
CA GLY A 310 -12.06 18.67 9.15
C GLY A 310 -12.33 18.79 10.65
N SER A 311 -11.86 19.86 11.28
CA SER A 311 -11.97 20.13 12.71
C SER A 311 -13.43 20.18 13.17
N GLU A 312 -14.31 20.86 12.46
CA GLU A 312 -15.75 20.92 12.80
C GLU A 312 -16.43 19.55 12.91
N ARG A 313 -16.05 18.63 12.02
CA ARG A 313 -16.61 17.27 12.05
C ARG A 313 -16.13 16.49 13.27
N LEU A 314 -14.89 16.69 13.68
CA LEU A 314 -14.33 16.07 14.87
C LEU A 314 -14.97 16.64 16.15
N HIS A 315 -15.23 17.93 16.22
CA HIS A 315 -15.97 18.56 17.33
C HIS A 315 -17.41 18.04 17.42
N ARG A 316 -18.14 17.94 16.29
CA ARG A 316 -19.48 17.32 16.28
C ARG A 316 -19.44 15.86 16.76
N LEU A 317 -18.42 15.10 16.36
CA LEU A 317 -18.21 13.73 16.85
C LEU A 317 -17.99 13.70 18.35
N GLN A 318 -17.18 14.62 18.91
CA GLN A 318 -16.96 14.76 20.34
C GLN A 318 -18.27 15.02 21.09
N GLU A 319 -19.12 15.93 20.59
CA GLU A 319 -20.43 16.22 21.16
C GLU A 319 -21.36 15.00 21.13
N GLN A 320 -21.43 14.29 20.00
CA GLN A 320 -22.22 13.07 19.85
C GLN A 320 -21.77 11.98 20.81
N ALA A 321 -20.45 11.77 20.93
CA ALA A 321 -19.87 10.80 21.85
C ALA A 321 -20.16 11.18 23.32
N ALA A 322 -20.05 12.46 23.66
CA ALA A 322 -20.36 12.95 25.01
C ALA A 322 -21.83 12.77 25.37
N GLN A 323 -22.76 13.02 24.45
CA GLN A 323 -24.19 12.81 24.65
C GLN A 323 -24.56 11.33 24.80
N ALA A 324 -24.00 10.47 23.96
CA ALA A 324 -24.35 9.05 23.91
C ALA A 324 -23.73 8.25 25.07
N LEU A 325 -22.48 8.54 25.43
CA LEU A 325 -21.71 7.78 26.41
C LEU A 325 -21.70 8.43 27.82
N ARG A 326 -22.10 9.70 27.93
CA ARG A 326 -22.11 10.48 29.18
C ARG A 326 -20.82 10.26 30.02
N PRO A 327 -19.63 10.47 29.42
CA PRO A 327 -18.38 10.21 30.10
C PRO A 327 -18.16 11.18 31.25
N GLN A 328 -17.34 10.80 32.26
CA GLN A 328 -16.90 11.71 33.29
C GLN A 328 -16.00 12.83 32.74
N ALA A 329 -15.23 12.53 31.68
CA ALA A 329 -14.43 13.51 30.96
C ALA A 329 -14.43 13.15 29.45
N CYS A 330 -14.52 14.18 28.59
CA CYS A 330 -14.44 14.07 27.16
C CYS A 330 -13.52 15.17 26.61
N THR A 331 -12.39 14.79 26.04
CA THR A 331 -11.41 15.74 25.51
C THR A 331 -11.09 15.41 24.05
N LEU A 332 -10.97 16.45 23.23
CA LEU A 332 -10.46 16.37 21.85
C LEU A 332 -9.17 17.20 21.77
N ARG A 333 -8.09 16.57 21.34
CA ARG A 333 -6.81 17.24 21.11
C ARG A 333 -6.43 17.07 19.65
N GLU A 334 -6.22 18.15 18.96
CA GLU A 334 -5.89 18.20 17.54
C GLU A 334 -4.39 18.44 17.28
N ASN A 335 -3.99 18.39 16.01
CA ASN A 335 -2.64 18.65 15.54
C ASN A 335 -1.58 17.75 16.21
N LEU A 336 -1.87 16.46 16.21
CA LEU A 336 -1.01 15.42 16.73
C LEU A 336 -0.43 14.58 15.60
N SER A 337 0.70 13.93 15.91
CA SER A 337 1.34 12.94 15.02
C SER A 337 1.77 11.72 15.84
N VAL A 338 1.64 10.54 15.22
CA VAL A 338 2.19 9.30 15.75
C VAL A 338 3.58 9.11 15.15
N LEU A 339 4.58 8.95 16.01
CA LEU A 339 5.87 8.37 15.70
C LEU A 339 5.83 6.90 16.14
N ALA A 340 5.91 5.99 15.19
CA ALA A 340 5.99 4.56 15.45
C ALA A 340 7.44 4.10 15.35
N ALA A 341 7.91 3.43 16.38
CA ALA A 341 9.20 2.76 16.42
C ALA A 341 8.98 1.24 16.42
N LEU A 342 9.42 0.56 15.39
CA LEU A 342 9.47 -0.91 15.36
C LEU A 342 10.65 -1.34 16.23
N CYS A 343 10.35 -1.91 17.39
CA CYS A 343 11.32 -2.42 18.35
C CYS A 343 10.97 -3.87 18.68
N ARG A 344 11.85 -4.80 18.34
CA ARG A 344 11.65 -6.22 18.68
C ARG A 344 11.86 -6.46 20.17
N SER A 345 12.80 -5.74 20.77
CA SER A 345 12.99 -5.68 22.22
C SER A 345 12.26 -4.49 22.84
N THR A 346 11.54 -4.73 23.92
CA THR A 346 10.92 -3.64 24.71
C THR A 346 11.93 -2.80 25.47
N ALA A 347 13.18 -3.26 25.62
CA ALA A 347 14.24 -2.55 26.31
C ALA A 347 14.65 -1.23 25.62
N ALA A 348 14.48 -1.14 24.31
CA ALA A 348 14.79 0.07 23.55
C ALA A 348 13.76 1.21 23.77
N VAL A 349 12.51 0.88 24.10
CA VAL A 349 11.42 1.86 24.20
C VAL A 349 11.68 2.98 25.24
N PRO A 350 12.14 2.70 26.46
CA PRO A 350 12.44 3.76 27.43
C PRO A 350 13.53 4.74 26.96
N GLU A 351 14.54 4.25 26.25
CA GLU A 351 15.62 5.10 25.72
C GLU A 351 15.10 6.02 24.59
N LEU A 352 14.28 5.47 23.69
CA LEU A 352 13.64 6.25 22.62
C LEU A 352 12.71 7.30 23.19
N LEU A 353 11.90 6.94 24.19
CA LEU A 353 11.01 7.87 24.89
C LEU A 353 11.82 9.02 25.52
N ARG A 354 12.86 8.69 26.28
CA ARG A 354 13.75 9.67 26.91
C ARG A 354 14.39 10.61 25.87
N ALA A 355 14.85 10.08 24.75
CA ALA A 355 15.45 10.88 23.67
C ALA A 355 14.43 11.87 23.09
N VAL A 356 13.20 11.45 22.85
CA VAL A 356 12.12 12.31 22.35
C VAL A 356 11.78 13.41 23.36
N GLU A 357 11.59 13.06 24.65
CA GLU A 357 11.26 14.03 25.70
C GLU A 357 12.40 15.03 25.94
N THR A 358 13.66 14.56 25.96
CA THR A 358 14.84 15.43 26.10
C THR A 358 14.99 16.40 24.93
N SER A 359 14.49 16.04 23.74
CA SER A 359 14.46 16.95 22.60
C SER A 359 13.45 18.09 22.77
N GLY A 360 12.65 18.12 23.84
CA GLY A 360 11.62 19.12 24.11
C GLY A 360 10.25 18.79 23.52
N ALA A 361 10.04 17.57 23.04
CA ALA A 361 8.76 17.11 22.52
C ALA A 361 8.03 16.25 23.56
N PRO A 362 6.97 16.77 24.23
CA PRO A 362 6.21 15.98 25.18
C PRO A 362 5.46 14.84 24.48
N VAL A 363 5.54 13.64 25.06
CA VAL A 363 4.79 12.49 24.59
C VAL A 363 3.45 12.42 25.31
N HIS A 364 2.36 12.55 24.54
CA HIS A 364 0.99 12.59 25.07
C HIS A 364 0.38 11.21 25.28
N LEU A 365 0.87 10.22 24.56
CA LEU A 365 0.44 8.83 24.65
C LEU A 365 1.59 7.93 24.21
N LEU A 366 1.84 6.87 24.97
CA LEU A 366 2.68 5.75 24.58
C LEU A 366 1.80 4.51 24.50
N GLN A 367 1.78 3.87 23.35
CA GLN A 367 0.96 2.70 23.07
C GLN A 367 1.79 1.62 22.39
N LYS A 368 1.54 0.35 22.71
CA LYS A 368 2.10 -0.78 21.96
C LYS A 368 1.12 -1.22 20.86
N CYS A 369 1.62 -1.42 19.65
CA CYS A 369 0.87 -1.97 18.51
C CYS A 369 1.73 -3.04 17.82
N GLY A 370 1.47 -4.33 18.11
CA GLY A 370 2.33 -5.42 17.68
C GLY A 370 3.76 -5.26 18.20
N ALA A 371 4.74 -5.24 17.32
CA ALA A 371 6.14 -4.97 17.62
C ALA A 371 6.50 -3.47 17.64
N CYS A 372 5.53 -2.56 17.40
CA CYS A 372 5.78 -1.12 17.39
C CYS A 372 5.41 -0.47 18.72
N ALA A 373 6.24 0.46 19.17
CA ALA A 373 5.88 1.48 20.13
C ALA A 373 5.37 2.73 19.40
N LEU A 374 4.17 3.19 19.72
CA LEU A 374 3.56 4.39 19.16
C LEU A 374 3.71 5.54 20.15
N LEU A 375 4.45 6.57 19.78
CA LEU A 375 4.62 7.79 20.56
C LEU A 375 3.77 8.90 19.92
N LEU A 376 2.80 9.44 20.65
CA LEU A 376 1.96 10.53 20.18
C LEU A 376 2.58 11.87 20.62
N VAL A 377 2.94 12.70 19.66
CA VAL A 377 3.58 14.01 19.86
C VAL A 377 2.79 15.10 19.15
N ASN A 378 3.07 16.37 19.44
CA ASN A 378 2.50 17.47 18.66
C ASN A 378 3.01 17.41 17.21
N ASP A 379 2.15 17.73 16.24
CA ASP A 379 2.50 17.68 14.82
C ASP A 379 3.69 18.59 14.47
N SER A 380 3.78 19.75 15.09
CA SER A 380 4.92 20.70 14.94
C SER A 380 6.26 20.16 15.44
N GLN A 381 6.24 19.17 16.33
CA GLN A 381 7.43 18.57 16.93
C GLN A 381 7.78 17.19 16.36
N TYR A 382 7.00 16.71 15.38
CA TYR A 382 7.18 15.37 14.80
C TYR A 382 8.58 15.14 14.22
N GLU A 383 9.09 16.09 13.42
CA GLU A 383 10.42 15.98 12.81
C GLU A 383 11.54 15.92 13.84
N GLN A 384 11.46 16.79 14.85
CA GLN A 384 12.40 16.83 15.96
C GLN A 384 12.39 15.52 16.76
N SER A 385 11.19 15.00 17.03
CA SER A 385 11.00 13.72 17.71
C SER A 385 11.59 12.55 16.91
N LEU A 386 11.35 12.51 15.60
CA LEU A 386 11.90 11.48 14.73
C LEU A 386 13.43 11.54 14.71
N ARG A 387 14.02 12.74 14.56
CA ARG A 387 15.48 12.91 14.55
C ARG A 387 16.12 12.45 15.85
N ALA A 388 15.53 12.81 16.99
CA ALA A 388 16.01 12.41 18.31
C ALA A 388 15.93 10.90 18.51
N ALA A 389 14.79 10.28 18.20
CA ALA A 389 14.60 8.84 18.31
C ALA A 389 15.53 8.06 17.37
N TYR A 390 15.69 8.52 16.12
CA TYR A 390 16.58 7.89 15.16
C TYR A 390 18.06 7.98 15.58
N ALA A 391 18.50 9.12 16.13
CA ALA A 391 19.86 9.27 16.65
C ALA A 391 20.11 8.33 17.84
N ALA A 392 19.14 8.20 18.75
CA ALA A 392 19.23 7.28 19.88
C ALA A 392 19.27 5.82 19.43
N SER A 393 18.48 5.44 18.42
CA SER A 393 18.41 4.05 17.94
C SER A 393 19.73 3.53 17.37
N ARG A 394 20.61 4.40 16.88
CA ARG A 394 21.92 3.99 16.34
C ARG A 394 22.86 3.41 17.40
N ASN A 395 22.61 3.69 18.67
CA ASN A 395 23.36 3.17 19.81
C ASN A 395 22.66 2.00 20.51
N LEU A 396 21.46 1.64 20.04
CA LEU A 396 20.66 0.55 20.57
C LEU A 396 20.75 -0.64 19.60
N HIS A 397 21.11 -1.79 20.11
CA HIS A 397 21.00 -3.05 19.39
C HIS A 397 19.68 -3.70 19.83
N ASP A 398 18.88 -4.11 18.86
CA ASP A 398 17.60 -4.79 19.09
C ASP A 398 17.80 -6.27 19.40
#